data_9c42b65e51db43dac84fcc1bfe838292
#
_entry.id   9c42b65e51db43dac84fcc1bfe838292
#
_cell.length_a   1.000
_cell.length_b   1.000
_cell.length_c   1.000
_cell.angle_alpha   90.00
_cell.angle_beta   90.00
_cell.angle_gamma   90.00
#
_symmetry.space_group_name_H-M   'P 1'
#
loop_
_entity.id
_entity.type
_entity.pdbx_description
1 polymer ?
#
loop_
_entity_poly.entity_id
_entity_poly.type
_entity_poly.pdbx_seq_one_letter_code
_entity_poly.pdbx_strand_id
1 'polypeptide(L)'
;MKTETIDIIIPAHNCADTIGDTIKSLDLQLCKDFKATVVIDGADDKLEAVVEAAADSRPWLRCIKSSENKGAGAARNLGIMASVSEWLMFLDADDLLLPHAIATMQQAIPERPEFVIGKTMRESERGCYEVVGREQLTWLHGRMYNYSFLTAYSITFPNDLRMSEDLAFNMKCAELAKNVPETSWPVHIQRWNGKSLSRRSGASREQARTYIKACLDYAVNCVRAEREPEDLRLLPDALAACYYYLDAVERLFPNDHELYAEMCRDFIKLAQTVELPRLRTLPAWEARLARSLALPSRPYGTAYMPELTFEQRFINATLK
;
A
#
# COMPACT_ATOMS: atom_id res chain seq x y z
N MET A 1 -9.17 25.78 -7.20
CA MET A 1 -9.21 24.63 -8.13
C MET A 1 -7.85 23.96 -8.08
N LYS A 2 -7.79 22.63 -8.11
CA LYS A 2 -6.55 21.86 -8.24
C LYS A 2 -6.03 21.96 -9.68
N THR A 3 -4.73 21.89 -9.88
CA THR A 3 -4.10 21.91 -11.21
C THR A 3 -4.02 20.49 -11.76
N GLU A 4 -4.07 20.30 -13.07
CA GLU A 4 -3.92 18.98 -13.72
C GLU A 4 -2.49 18.41 -13.65
N THR A 5 -1.56 19.13 -13.02
CA THR A 5 -0.21 18.64 -12.75
C THR A 5 -0.19 17.44 -11.82
N ILE A 6 0.84 16.63 -11.91
CA ILE A 6 1.09 15.51 -11.01
C ILE A 6 1.96 15.99 -9.84
N ASP A 7 1.57 15.72 -8.58
CA ASP A 7 2.43 15.93 -7.41
C ASP A 7 2.99 14.58 -6.94
N ILE A 8 4.30 14.48 -6.91
CA ILE A 8 5.05 13.28 -6.50
C ILE A 8 5.39 13.44 -5.03
N ILE A 9 4.75 12.65 -4.18
CA ILE A 9 4.93 12.69 -2.73
C ILE A 9 6.00 11.67 -2.34
N ILE A 10 7.07 12.13 -1.69
CA ILE A 10 8.24 11.34 -1.31
C ILE A 10 8.34 11.33 0.22
N PRO A 11 7.88 10.27 0.90
CA PRO A 11 8.11 10.12 2.33
C PRO A 11 9.61 9.85 2.56
N ALA A 12 10.22 10.55 3.51
CA ALA A 12 11.65 10.51 3.71
C ALA A 12 12.01 10.44 5.21
N HIS A 13 12.76 9.41 5.60
CA HIS A 13 13.29 9.21 6.94
C HIS A 13 14.58 8.38 6.87
N ASN A 14 15.66 8.87 7.48
CA ASN A 14 16.97 8.19 7.48
C ASN A 14 17.47 7.76 6.08
N CYS A 15 17.16 8.55 5.05
CA CYS A 15 17.46 8.23 3.65
C CYS A 15 18.34 9.25 2.95
N ALA A 16 19.13 10.03 3.72
CA ALA A 16 20.06 11.05 3.16
C ALA A 16 21.04 10.49 2.10
N ASP A 17 21.36 9.18 2.19
CA ASP A 17 22.29 8.53 1.27
C ASP A 17 21.61 8.10 -0.05
N THR A 18 20.29 8.01 -0.13
CA THR A 18 19.54 7.51 -1.31
C THR A 18 18.70 8.58 -2.00
N ILE A 19 18.14 9.53 -1.25
CA ILE A 19 17.19 10.54 -1.73
C ILE A 19 17.74 11.36 -2.90
N GLY A 20 19.07 11.60 -2.93
CA GLY A 20 19.71 12.32 -4.01
C GLY A 20 19.55 11.68 -5.38
N ASP A 21 19.58 10.35 -5.46
CA ASP A 21 19.36 9.62 -6.71
C ASP A 21 17.88 9.64 -7.11
N THR A 22 16.98 9.53 -6.13
CA THR A 22 15.54 9.68 -6.34
C THR A 22 15.22 11.04 -6.95
N ILE A 23 15.73 12.14 -6.38
CA ILE A 23 15.55 13.50 -6.90
C ILE A 23 16.16 13.65 -8.31
N LYS A 24 17.35 13.08 -8.55
CA LYS A 24 17.98 13.10 -9.90
C LYS A 24 17.12 12.37 -10.94
N SER A 25 16.41 11.31 -10.57
CA SER A 25 15.49 10.62 -11.50
C SER A 25 14.35 11.52 -11.96
N LEU A 26 13.94 12.48 -11.14
CA LEU A 26 12.94 13.50 -11.49
C LEU A 26 13.55 14.60 -12.40
N ASP A 27 14.83 14.96 -12.23
CA ASP A 27 15.52 15.83 -13.19
C ASP A 27 15.52 15.26 -14.61
N LEU A 28 15.54 13.94 -14.74
CA LEU A 28 15.59 13.24 -16.02
C LEU A 28 14.23 13.06 -16.69
N GLN A 29 13.11 13.47 -16.06
CA GLN A 29 11.79 13.34 -16.66
C GLN A 29 11.69 14.13 -17.98
N LEU A 30 11.16 13.49 -19.02
CA LEU A 30 10.93 14.10 -20.34
C LEU A 30 9.82 15.12 -20.30
N CYS A 31 8.77 14.88 -19.52
CA CYS A 31 7.71 15.84 -19.23
C CYS A 31 8.01 16.53 -17.90
N LYS A 32 7.96 17.86 -17.89
CA LYS A 32 8.24 18.69 -16.70
C LYS A 32 6.98 19.21 -15.99
N ASP A 33 5.82 18.75 -16.42
CA ASP A 33 4.55 19.17 -15.82
C ASP A 33 4.23 18.32 -14.57
N PHE A 34 5.08 18.48 -13.56
CA PHE A 34 4.94 17.87 -12.26
C PHE A 34 5.49 18.76 -11.14
N LYS A 35 5.14 18.43 -9.93
CA LYS A 35 5.76 18.91 -8.69
C LYS A 35 6.21 17.72 -7.87
N ALA A 36 7.15 17.93 -6.96
CA ALA A 36 7.55 16.91 -5.99
C ALA A 36 7.56 17.51 -4.59
N THR A 37 7.02 16.76 -3.65
CA THR A 37 6.94 17.13 -2.24
C THR A 37 7.68 16.07 -1.42
N VAL A 38 8.89 16.39 -0.94
CA VAL A 38 9.57 15.56 0.05
C VAL A 38 8.98 15.85 1.42
N VAL A 39 8.51 14.80 2.10
CA VAL A 39 7.98 14.91 3.47
C VAL A 39 8.96 14.22 4.42
N ILE A 40 9.74 15.01 5.15
CA ILE A 40 10.69 14.53 6.17
C ILE A 40 9.90 14.13 7.40
N ASP A 41 9.96 12.85 7.76
CA ASP A 41 9.21 12.25 8.87
C ASP A 41 10.06 12.18 10.14
N GLY A 42 9.98 13.23 10.96
CA GLY A 42 10.79 13.44 12.17
C GLY A 42 12.05 14.25 11.90
N ALA A 43 12.77 14.57 12.97
CA ALA A 43 13.99 15.35 12.90
C ALA A 43 15.13 14.54 12.24
N ASP A 44 15.74 15.07 11.19
CA ASP A 44 16.89 14.50 10.48
C ASP A 44 17.66 15.64 9.79
N ASP A 45 18.58 16.28 10.51
CA ASP A 45 19.32 17.46 10.03
C ASP A 45 20.14 17.16 8.76
N LYS A 46 20.69 15.94 8.62
CA LYS A 46 21.45 15.53 7.44
C LYS A 46 20.54 15.44 6.21
N LEU A 47 19.40 14.79 6.37
CA LEU A 47 18.42 14.63 5.30
C LEU A 47 17.84 16.00 4.89
N GLU A 48 17.53 16.84 5.87
CA GLU A 48 17.03 18.20 5.68
C GLU A 48 18.00 19.02 4.82
N ALA A 49 19.28 19.07 5.20
CA ALA A 49 20.30 19.80 4.45
C ALA A 49 20.43 19.30 2.99
N VAL A 50 20.35 17.98 2.76
CA VAL A 50 20.40 17.39 1.41
C VAL A 50 19.20 17.83 0.58
N VAL A 51 17.98 17.80 1.16
CA VAL A 51 16.75 18.13 0.44
C VAL A 51 16.64 19.63 0.17
N GLU A 52 17.00 20.48 1.13
CA GLU A 52 17.01 21.94 0.96
C GLU A 52 18.00 22.37 -0.12
N ALA A 53 19.24 21.88 -0.08
CA ALA A 53 20.23 22.15 -1.13
C ALA A 53 19.76 21.66 -2.51
N ALA A 54 19.00 20.57 -2.59
CA ALA A 54 18.42 20.10 -3.83
C ALA A 54 17.28 21.01 -4.31
N ALA A 55 16.46 21.56 -3.41
CA ALA A 55 15.32 22.42 -3.72
C ALA A 55 15.74 23.80 -4.24
N ASP A 56 16.87 24.34 -3.78
CA ASP A 56 17.39 25.66 -4.19
C ASP A 56 17.50 25.82 -5.73
N SER A 57 17.80 24.73 -6.45
CA SER A 57 17.96 24.74 -7.91
C SER A 57 16.78 24.12 -8.66
N ARG A 58 15.70 23.71 -7.96
CA ARG A 58 14.58 22.95 -8.54
C ARG A 58 13.23 23.54 -8.14
N PRO A 59 12.66 24.47 -8.90
CA PRO A 59 11.38 25.13 -8.56
C PRO A 59 10.18 24.16 -8.47
N TRP A 60 10.32 22.94 -8.97
CA TRP A 60 9.32 21.88 -8.87
C TRP A 60 9.42 21.07 -7.56
N LEU A 61 10.53 21.21 -6.81
CA LEU A 61 10.77 20.47 -5.56
C LEU A 61 10.48 21.36 -4.35
N ARG A 62 9.74 20.83 -3.40
CA ARG A 62 9.53 21.46 -2.07
C ARG A 62 9.73 20.44 -0.96
N CYS A 63 9.98 20.95 0.25
CA CYS A 63 10.12 20.15 1.46
C CYS A 63 9.01 20.48 2.47
N ILE A 64 8.49 19.47 3.14
CA ILE A 64 7.62 19.58 4.31
C ILE A 64 8.26 18.77 5.43
N LYS A 65 8.20 19.28 6.66
CA LYS A 65 8.80 18.64 7.83
C LYS A 65 7.69 18.28 8.83
N SER A 66 7.73 17.06 9.32
CA SER A 66 6.98 16.62 10.50
C SER A 66 7.88 16.72 11.73
N SER A 67 7.36 17.21 12.84
CA SER A 67 8.12 17.30 14.11
C SER A 67 8.42 15.95 14.73
N GLU A 68 7.65 14.92 14.38
CA GLU A 68 7.73 13.57 14.93
C GLU A 68 7.73 12.52 13.84
N ASN A 69 8.48 11.42 14.03
CA ASN A 69 8.41 10.25 13.16
C ASN A 69 7.11 9.47 13.42
N LYS A 70 6.17 9.59 12.48
CA LYS A 70 4.86 8.91 12.51
C LYS A 70 4.75 7.77 11.48
N GLY A 71 5.78 7.55 10.68
CA GLY A 71 5.85 6.51 9.64
C GLY A 71 5.45 6.98 8.26
N ALA A 72 5.79 6.17 7.26
CA ALA A 72 5.61 6.50 5.85
C ALA A 72 4.15 6.83 5.47
N GLY A 73 3.17 6.13 6.06
CA GLY A 73 1.75 6.40 5.86
C GLY A 73 1.34 7.82 6.29
N ALA A 74 1.77 8.24 7.49
CA ALA A 74 1.50 9.58 8.00
C ALA A 74 2.19 10.66 7.15
N ALA A 75 3.44 10.42 6.73
CA ALA A 75 4.16 11.33 5.83
C ALA A 75 3.45 11.47 4.48
N ARG A 76 2.98 10.36 3.89
CA ARG A 76 2.19 10.40 2.64
C ARG A 76 0.88 11.17 2.83
N ASN A 77 0.16 10.98 3.94
CA ASN A 77 -1.05 11.75 4.25
C ASN A 77 -0.76 13.25 4.33
N LEU A 78 0.34 13.64 4.95
CA LEU A 78 0.77 15.04 5.04
C LEU A 78 1.02 15.62 3.64
N GLY A 79 1.67 14.85 2.75
CA GLY A 79 1.87 15.21 1.35
C GLY A 79 0.55 15.36 0.59
N ILE A 80 -0.40 14.43 0.76
CA ILE A 80 -1.76 14.52 0.17
C ILE A 80 -2.45 15.81 0.58
N MET A 81 -2.44 16.13 1.88
CA MET A 81 -3.08 17.34 2.43
C MET A 81 -2.46 18.62 1.89
N ALA A 82 -1.15 18.63 1.69
CA ALA A 82 -0.41 19.78 1.21
C ALA A 82 -0.44 19.94 -0.31
N SER A 83 -0.89 18.94 -1.05
CA SER A 83 -0.92 18.97 -2.52
C SER A 83 -2.02 19.90 -3.04
N VAL A 84 -1.67 20.66 -4.09
CA VAL A 84 -2.60 21.47 -4.88
C VAL A 84 -2.89 20.84 -6.25
N SER A 85 -2.31 19.69 -6.55
CA SER A 85 -2.47 18.96 -7.82
C SER A 85 -3.68 18.03 -7.76
N GLU A 86 -4.27 17.78 -8.93
CA GLU A 86 -5.38 16.83 -9.07
C GLU A 86 -4.89 15.38 -9.09
N TRP A 87 -3.64 15.18 -9.49
CA TRP A 87 -3.03 13.86 -9.60
C TRP A 87 -1.88 13.69 -8.63
N LEU A 88 -1.83 12.55 -7.98
CA LEU A 88 -0.83 12.22 -6.96
C LEU A 88 -0.09 10.96 -7.34
N MET A 89 1.23 10.95 -7.16
CA MET A 89 2.04 9.73 -7.18
C MET A 89 2.81 9.62 -5.87
N PHE A 90 3.09 8.40 -5.46
CA PHE A 90 3.98 8.14 -4.32
C PHE A 90 5.27 7.52 -4.83
N LEU A 91 6.41 8.01 -4.34
CA LEU A 91 7.74 7.54 -4.70
C LEU A 91 8.57 7.40 -3.44
N ASP A 92 9.03 6.20 -3.14
CA ASP A 92 9.89 5.99 -1.98
C ASP A 92 11.28 6.61 -2.20
N ALA A 93 11.89 7.09 -1.12
CA ALA A 93 13.12 7.91 -1.16
C ALA A 93 14.39 7.12 -1.55
N ASP A 94 14.25 5.84 -1.86
CA ASP A 94 15.30 4.95 -2.37
C ASP A 94 14.98 4.37 -3.74
N ASP A 95 13.82 4.73 -4.34
CA ASP A 95 13.37 4.28 -5.64
C ASP A 95 13.55 5.34 -6.74
N LEU A 96 13.29 4.99 -8.01
CA LEU A 96 13.48 5.86 -9.15
C LEU A 96 12.26 5.88 -10.08
N LEU A 97 12.01 7.01 -10.73
CA LEU A 97 11.13 7.07 -11.90
C LEU A 97 11.93 6.97 -13.21
N LEU A 98 11.40 6.19 -14.16
CA LEU A 98 11.97 6.14 -15.51
C LEU A 98 11.73 7.47 -16.23
N PRO A 99 12.61 7.91 -17.16
CA PRO A 99 12.55 9.24 -17.77
C PRO A 99 11.22 9.60 -18.46
N HIS A 100 10.49 8.62 -18.94
CA HIS A 100 9.18 8.79 -19.59
C HIS A 100 7.99 8.65 -18.64
N ALA A 101 8.21 8.45 -17.34
CA ALA A 101 7.16 8.09 -16.39
C ALA A 101 6.02 9.11 -16.35
N ILE A 102 6.32 10.39 -16.17
CA ILE A 102 5.32 11.45 -16.10
C ILE A 102 4.52 11.55 -17.40
N ALA A 103 5.21 11.54 -18.55
CA ALA A 103 4.55 11.59 -19.86
C ALA A 103 3.61 10.40 -20.09
N THR A 104 4.04 9.20 -19.66
CA THR A 104 3.23 7.98 -19.78
C THR A 104 1.99 8.03 -18.89
N MET A 105 2.12 8.51 -17.66
CA MET A 105 0.99 8.64 -16.74
C MET A 105 -0.02 9.67 -17.20
N GLN A 106 0.44 10.79 -17.73
CA GLN A 106 -0.46 11.85 -18.27
C GLN A 106 -1.31 11.38 -19.45
N GLN A 107 -0.85 10.42 -20.25
CA GLN A 107 -1.62 9.85 -21.36
C GLN A 107 -2.92 9.17 -20.91
N ALA A 108 -3.01 8.73 -19.68
CA ALA A 108 -4.21 8.10 -19.12
C ALA A 108 -5.23 9.12 -18.55
N ILE A 109 -4.85 10.37 -18.31
CA ILE A 109 -5.72 11.41 -17.70
C ILE A 109 -7.01 11.68 -18.49
N PRO A 110 -7.00 11.74 -19.84
CA PRO A 110 -8.23 11.98 -20.61
C PRO A 110 -9.34 10.96 -20.39
N GLU A 111 -9.00 9.74 -19.97
CA GLU A 111 -9.96 8.68 -19.64
C GLU A 111 -10.63 8.88 -18.28
N ARG A 112 -10.21 9.90 -17.52
CA ARG A 112 -10.68 10.23 -16.17
C ARG A 112 -10.69 9.04 -15.21
N PRO A 113 -9.57 8.33 -15.06
CA PRO A 113 -9.47 7.19 -14.14
C PRO A 113 -9.53 7.64 -12.69
N GLU A 114 -9.95 6.76 -11.80
CA GLU A 114 -9.79 6.94 -10.36
C GLU A 114 -8.33 6.78 -9.94
N PHE A 115 -7.63 5.80 -10.54
CA PHE A 115 -6.18 5.70 -10.46
C PHE A 115 -5.61 4.94 -11.67
N VAL A 116 -4.34 5.10 -11.92
CA VAL A 116 -3.60 4.46 -13.01
C VAL A 116 -2.56 3.51 -12.45
N ILE A 117 -2.47 2.33 -13.03
CA ILE A 117 -1.42 1.35 -12.72
C ILE A 117 -0.27 1.55 -13.69
N GLY A 118 0.84 2.13 -13.22
CA GLY A 118 2.11 2.11 -13.92
C GLY A 118 2.87 0.83 -13.58
N LYS A 119 3.37 0.13 -14.60
CA LYS A 119 4.22 -1.03 -14.37
C LYS A 119 5.50 -0.63 -13.62
N THR A 120 5.96 -1.50 -12.75
CA THR A 120 7.18 -1.33 -11.96
C THR A 120 8.22 -2.35 -12.35
N MET A 121 9.46 -1.92 -12.56
CA MET A 121 10.63 -2.79 -12.59
C MET A 121 11.08 -3.02 -11.15
N ARG A 122 10.91 -4.22 -10.64
CA ARG A 122 11.35 -4.58 -9.29
C ARG A 122 12.70 -5.29 -9.36
N GLU A 123 13.68 -4.76 -8.63
CA GLU A 123 14.95 -5.43 -8.42
C GLU A 123 14.81 -6.47 -7.30
N SER A 124 14.80 -7.75 -7.64
CA SER A 124 14.68 -8.88 -6.69
C SER A 124 16.01 -9.18 -6.00
N GLU A 125 17.10 -9.13 -6.78
CA GLU A 125 18.49 -9.18 -6.34
C GLU A 125 19.26 -8.13 -7.14
N ARG A 126 20.43 -7.74 -6.68
CA ARG A 126 21.20 -6.69 -7.34
C ARG A 126 21.44 -7.02 -8.83
N GLY A 127 20.83 -6.23 -9.70
CA GLY A 127 20.91 -6.40 -11.15
C GLY A 127 19.90 -7.38 -11.77
N CYS A 128 19.03 -8.01 -10.97
CA CYS A 128 17.96 -8.88 -11.46
C CYS A 128 16.62 -8.16 -11.37
N TYR A 129 15.96 -7.91 -12.50
CA TYR A 129 14.70 -7.18 -12.58
C TYR A 129 13.56 -8.05 -13.06
N GLU A 130 12.40 -7.87 -12.46
CA GLU A 130 11.11 -8.35 -12.96
C GLU A 130 10.18 -7.17 -13.20
N VAL A 131 9.27 -7.29 -14.16
CA VAL A 131 8.25 -6.27 -14.42
C VAL A 131 6.95 -6.74 -13.80
N VAL A 132 6.39 -5.92 -12.92
CA VAL A 132 5.12 -6.18 -12.23
C VAL A 132 4.12 -5.07 -12.54
N GLY A 133 2.84 -5.40 -12.58
CA GLY A 133 1.77 -4.48 -12.93
C GLY A 133 0.48 -4.77 -12.16
N ARG A 134 -0.60 -5.01 -12.89
CA ARG A 134 -1.96 -5.21 -12.36
C ARG A 134 -2.08 -6.42 -11.42
N GLU A 135 -1.26 -7.44 -11.59
CA GLU A 135 -1.21 -8.61 -10.71
C GLU A 135 -0.82 -8.25 -9.26
N GLN A 136 -0.16 -7.10 -9.07
CA GLN A 136 0.19 -6.56 -7.76
C GLN A 136 -0.74 -5.39 -7.39
N LEU A 137 -2.04 -5.62 -7.42
CA LEU A 137 -3.06 -4.58 -7.28
C LEU A 137 -2.94 -3.78 -5.96
N THR A 138 -2.40 -4.37 -4.92
CA THR A 138 -2.24 -3.76 -3.60
C THR A 138 -0.91 -3.01 -3.40
N TRP A 139 -0.02 -3.03 -4.40
CA TRP A 139 1.24 -2.30 -4.31
C TRP A 139 1.07 -0.82 -4.61
N LEU A 140 1.88 0.01 -3.95
CA LEU A 140 1.87 1.46 -4.11
C LEU A 140 2.72 1.94 -5.29
N HIS A 141 3.76 1.18 -5.61
CA HIS A 141 4.80 1.59 -6.57
C HIS A 141 4.24 1.81 -7.98
N GLY A 142 4.69 2.91 -8.60
CA GLY A 142 4.34 3.25 -9.97
C GLY A 142 2.86 3.63 -10.18
N ARG A 143 2.10 3.96 -9.15
CA ARG A 143 0.67 4.31 -9.28
C ARG A 143 0.45 5.81 -9.24
N MET A 144 -0.58 6.26 -9.98
CA MET A 144 -1.05 7.65 -9.97
C MET A 144 -2.53 7.67 -9.59
N TYR A 145 -2.91 8.51 -8.63
CA TYR A 145 -4.24 8.57 -8.03
C TYR A 145 -4.90 9.92 -8.29
N ASN A 146 -6.19 9.90 -8.61
CA ASN A 146 -7.00 11.11 -8.68
C ASN A 146 -7.29 11.61 -7.25
N TYR A 147 -6.97 12.87 -6.97
CA TYR A 147 -7.18 13.49 -5.66
C TYR A 147 -8.66 13.52 -5.26
N SER A 148 -9.54 13.85 -6.24
CA SER A 148 -10.98 13.94 -5.98
C SER A 148 -11.57 12.57 -5.65
N PHE A 149 -11.08 11.49 -6.25
CA PHE A 149 -11.45 10.14 -5.88
C PHE A 149 -11.05 9.81 -4.44
N LEU A 150 -9.81 10.09 -4.06
CA LEU A 150 -9.34 9.83 -2.69
C LEU A 150 -10.17 10.58 -1.65
N THR A 151 -10.50 11.85 -1.93
CA THR A 151 -11.27 12.69 -1.00
C THR A 151 -12.73 12.29 -0.94
N ALA A 152 -13.37 11.94 -2.08
CA ALA A 152 -14.77 11.52 -2.13
C ALA A 152 -15.05 10.28 -1.25
N TYR A 153 -14.08 9.37 -1.17
CA TYR A 153 -14.20 8.15 -0.36
C TYR A 153 -13.39 8.21 0.95
N SER A 154 -12.85 9.38 1.32
CA SER A 154 -12.01 9.55 2.52
C SER A 154 -10.86 8.55 2.60
N ILE A 155 -10.27 8.19 1.46
CA ILE A 155 -9.17 7.22 1.38
C ILE A 155 -7.88 7.89 1.87
N THR A 156 -7.35 7.39 2.98
CA THR A 156 -6.08 7.81 3.57
C THR A 156 -5.26 6.60 3.98
N PHE A 157 -3.96 6.79 4.19
CA PHE A 157 -3.13 5.77 4.85
C PHE A 157 -3.50 5.69 6.32
N PRO A 158 -3.61 4.47 6.91
CA PRO A 158 -3.79 4.34 8.36
C PRO A 158 -2.59 4.90 9.12
N ASN A 159 -2.84 5.70 10.16
CA ASN A 159 -1.80 6.37 10.94
C ASN A 159 -1.18 5.47 12.02
N ASP A 160 -1.82 4.38 12.36
CA ASP A 160 -1.44 3.42 13.40
C ASP A 160 -0.65 2.22 12.85
N LEU A 161 -0.46 2.14 11.53
CA LEU A 161 0.32 1.09 10.87
C LEU A 161 1.69 1.59 10.44
N ARG A 162 2.74 0.92 10.91
CA ARG A 162 4.14 1.15 10.49
C ARG A 162 4.56 0.26 9.32
N MET A 163 3.80 -0.78 9.04
CA MET A 163 3.91 -1.69 7.89
C MET A 163 2.50 -2.02 7.40
N SER A 164 2.38 -2.42 6.15
CA SER A 164 1.09 -2.75 5.51
C SER A 164 0.12 -1.56 5.38
N GLU A 165 0.57 -0.33 5.59
CA GLU A 165 -0.21 0.89 5.39
C GLU A 165 -0.55 1.10 3.90
N ASP A 166 0.38 0.72 3.04
CA ASP A 166 0.24 0.73 1.58
C ASP A 166 -0.78 -0.31 1.10
N LEU A 167 -0.76 -1.51 1.70
CA LEU A 167 -1.76 -2.55 1.46
C LEU A 167 -3.17 -2.02 1.77
N ALA A 168 -3.39 -1.48 2.98
CA ALA A 168 -4.69 -0.96 3.38
C ALA A 168 -5.20 0.16 2.45
N PHE A 169 -4.32 1.08 2.08
CA PHE A 169 -4.62 2.18 1.16
C PHE A 169 -5.02 1.66 -0.22
N ASN A 170 -4.22 0.76 -0.80
CA ASN A 170 -4.47 0.24 -2.14
C ASN A 170 -5.67 -0.70 -2.23
N MET A 171 -5.94 -1.47 -1.19
CA MET A 171 -7.16 -2.29 -1.14
C MET A 171 -8.41 -1.42 -1.22
N LYS A 172 -8.45 -0.29 -0.50
CA LYS A 172 -9.57 0.69 -0.58
C LYS A 172 -9.69 1.27 -1.99
N CYS A 173 -8.56 1.72 -2.56
CA CYS A 173 -8.55 2.23 -3.92
C CYS A 173 -9.05 1.21 -4.93
N ALA A 174 -8.52 -0.02 -4.87
CA ALA A 174 -8.86 -1.08 -5.81
C ALA A 174 -10.32 -1.55 -5.70
N GLU A 175 -10.90 -1.53 -4.50
CA GLU A 175 -12.29 -1.91 -4.28
C GLU A 175 -13.27 -0.85 -4.77
N LEU A 176 -12.95 0.43 -4.53
CA LEU A 176 -13.87 1.53 -4.78
C LEU A 176 -13.77 2.11 -6.19
N ALA A 177 -12.65 1.91 -6.87
CA ALA A 177 -12.44 2.40 -8.23
C ALA A 177 -13.16 1.54 -9.28
N LYS A 178 -13.62 2.21 -10.35
CA LYS A 178 -14.33 1.61 -11.49
C LYS A 178 -13.49 1.63 -12.77
N ASN A 179 -12.70 2.70 -12.98
CA ASN A 179 -11.85 2.89 -14.15
C ASN A 179 -10.38 2.93 -13.73
N VAL A 180 -9.66 1.84 -13.99
CA VAL A 180 -8.26 1.65 -13.59
C VAL A 180 -7.45 1.16 -14.80
N PRO A 181 -6.98 2.07 -15.67
CA PRO A 181 -6.10 1.70 -16.78
C PRO A 181 -4.71 1.30 -16.28
N GLU A 182 -4.00 0.55 -17.11
CA GLU A 182 -2.62 0.15 -16.88
C GLU A 182 -1.72 0.65 -18.02
N THR A 183 -0.54 1.15 -17.68
CA THR A 183 0.45 1.59 -18.68
C THR A 183 1.07 0.40 -19.41
N SER A 184 1.40 0.60 -20.70
CA SER A 184 2.07 -0.43 -21.49
C SER A 184 3.53 -0.64 -21.04
N TRP A 185 4.20 0.41 -20.58
CA TRP A 185 5.62 0.43 -20.23
C TRP A 185 5.82 0.63 -18.74
N PRO A 186 6.90 0.08 -18.17
CA PRO A 186 7.29 0.41 -16.80
C PRO A 186 7.55 1.90 -16.64
N VAL A 187 7.18 2.45 -15.49
CA VAL A 187 7.36 3.88 -15.14
C VAL A 187 8.22 4.06 -13.91
N HIS A 188 8.37 3.01 -13.11
CA HIS A 188 8.99 3.03 -11.79
C HIS A 188 10.04 1.91 -11.69
N ILE A 189 11.11 2.16 -10.93
CA ILE A 189 12.12 1.18 -10.55
C ILE A 189 12.14 1.08 -9.03
N GLN A 190 11.72 -0.08 -8.51
CA GLN A 190 11.91 -0.44 -7.11
C GLN A 190 13.31 -1.04 -6.95
N ARG A 191 14.20 -0.31 -6.28
CA ARG A 191 15.59 -0.74 -6.11
C ARG A 191 15.73 -1.77 -4.99
N TRP A 192 16.70 -2.67 -5.15
CA TRP A 192 17.12 -3.55 -4.08
C TRP A 192 17.77 -2.74 -2.94
N ASN A 193 17.14 -2.77 -1.76
CA ASN A 193 17.68 -2.15 -0.56
C ASN A 193 17.70 -3.18 0.58
N GLY A 194 18.90 -3.65 0.97
CA GLY A 194 19.08 -4.60 2.08
C GLY A 194 18.68 -4.03 3.46
N LYS A 195 18.54 -2.68 3.57
CA LYS A 195 18.10 -1.99 4.80
C LYS A 195 16.58 -1.75 4.84
N SER A 196 15.82 -2.24 3.83
CA SER A 196 14.37 -2.09 3.76
C SER A 196 13.68 -2.60 5.03
N LEU A 197 12.63 -1.92 5.46
CA LEU A 197 11.80 -2.29 6.61
C LEU A 197 11.33 -3.74 6.54
N SER A 198 10.90 -4.19 5.36
CA SER A 198 10.40 -5.55 5.12
C SER A 198 11.47 -6.65 5.20
N ARG A 199 12.76 -6.28 5.23
CA ARG A 199 13.89 -7.23 5.28
C ARG A 199 14.64 -7.24 6.61
N ARG A 200 14.26 -6.39 7.57
CA ARG A 200 14.87 -6.35 8.90
C ARG A 200 14.53 -7.61 9.71
N SER A 201 15.39 -7.93 10.67
CA SER A 201 15.06 -8.94 11.69
C SER A 201 13.75 -8.54 12.40
N GLY A 202 12.81 -9.46 12.50
CA GLY A 202 11.47 -9.21 13.06
C GLY A 202 10.43 -8.65 12.07
N ALA A 203 10.81 -8.32 10.83
CA ALA A 203 9.88 -7.81 9.83
C ALA A 203 8.68 -8.74 9.60
N SER A 204 8.91 -10.05 9.50
CA SER A 204 7.84 -11.05 9.30
C SER A 204 6.82 -11.04 10.44
N ARG A 205 7.30 -10.85 11.70
CA ARG A 205 6.42 -10.75 12.88
C ARG A 205 5.57 -9.50 12.82
N GLU A 206 6.17 -8.36 12.55
CA GLU A 206 5.47 -7.08 12.44
C GLU A 206 4.51 -7.07 11.24
N GLN A 207 4.91 -7.64 10.12
CA GLN A 207 4.05 -7.76 8.94
C GLN A 207 2.82 -8.63 9.22
N ALA A 208 2.98 -9.77 9.88
CA ALA A 208 1.86 -10.61 10.29
C ALA A 208 0.88 -9.83 11.18
N ARG A 209 1.41 -9.11 12.17
CA ARG A 209 0.63 -8.26 13.09
C ARG A 209 -0.17 -7.19 12.37
N THR A 210 0.44 -6.48 11.43
CA THR A 210 -0.17 -5.33 10.76
C THR A 210 -1.09 -5.71 9.61
N TYR A 211 -0.94 -6.93 9.04
CA TYR A 211 -1.74 -7.36 7.91
C TYR A 211 -3.24 -7.42 8.23
N ILE A 212 -3.62 -8.04 9.34
CA ILE A 212 -5.04 -8.14 9.74
C ILE A 212 -5.61 -6.75 10.03
N LYS A 213 -4.82 -5.87 10.65
CA LYS A 213 -5.22 -4.47 10.87
C LYS A 213 -5.44 -3.72 9.56
N ALA A 214 -4.59 -3.95 8.56
CA ALA A 214 -4.76 -3.38 7.23
C ALA A 214 -6.06 -3.86 6.56
N CYS A 215 -6.38 -5.14 6.67
CA CYS A 215 -7.65 -5.69 6.17
C CYS A 215 -8.87 -5.14 6.93
N LEU A 216 -8.73 -4.92 8.23
CA LEU A 216 -9.78 -4.30 9.03
C LEU A 216 -10.01 -2.84 8.62
N ASP A 217 -8.95 -2.04 8.46
CA ASP A 217 -9.06 -0.65 8.00
C ASP A 217 -9.72 -0.57 6.61
N TYR A 218 -9.33 -1.46 5.68
CA TYR A 218 -9.98 -1.60 4.39
C TYR A 218 -11.48 -1.86 4.52
N ALA A 219 -11.88 -2.89 5.28
CA ALA A 219 -13.27 -3.28 5.42
C ALA A 219 -14.12 -2.17 6.05
N VAL A 220 -13.64 -1.55 7.13
CA VAL A 220 -14.32 -0.44 7.81
C VAL A 220 -14.54 0.74 6.85
N ASN A 221 -13.53 1.07 6.03
CA ASN A 221 -13.65 2.19 5.08
C ASN A 221 -14.66 1.88 3.96
N CYS A 222 -14.66 0.66 3.43
CA CYS A 222 -15.62 0.27 2.38
C CYS A 222 -17.07 0.25 2.90
N VAL A 223 -17.28 -0.25 4.11
CA VAL A 223 -18.61 -0.22 4.75
C VAL A 223 -19.07 1.23 5.01
N ARG A 224 -18.16 2.12 5.46
CA ARG A 224 -18.46 3.56 5.59
C ARG A 224 -18.78 4.24 4.26
N ALA A 225 -18.24 3.73 3.15
CA ALA A 225 -18.56 4.16 1.79
C ALA A 225 -19.84 3.50 1.23
N GLU A 226 -20.70 2.96 2.12
CA GLU A 226 -21.99 2.33 1.78
C GLU A 226 -21.85 1.13 0.82
N ARG A 227 -20.71 0.40 0.91
CA ARG A 227 -20.54 -0.84 0.16
C ARG A 227 -21.00 -2.01 1.00
N GLU A 228 -21.90 -2.82 0.42
CA GLU A 228 -22.33 -4.06 1.06
C GLU A 228 -21.19 -5.07 1.10
N PRO A 229 -20.94 -5.75 2.23
CA PRO A 229 -19.85 -6.70 2.37
C PRO A 229 -19.84 -7.82 1.33
N GLU A 230 -21.02 -8.30 0.90
CA GLU A 230 -21.15 -9.32 -0.13
C GLU A 230 -20.67 -8.88 -1.51
N ASP A 231 -20.63 -7.57 -1.78
CA ASP A 231 -20.21 -7.00 -3.05
C ASP A 231 -18.70 -6.70 -3.09
N LEU A 232 -18.01 -6.75 -1.93
CA LEU A 232 -16.57 -6.45 -1.87
C LEU A 232 -15.76 -7.56 -2.56
N ARG A 233 -15.05 -7.19 -3.64
CA ARG A 233 -14.29 -8.13 -4.48
C ARG A 233 -13.08 -8.70 -3.76
N LEU A 234 -12.36 -7.86 -3.01
CA LEU A 234 -11.10 -8.23 -2.35
C LEU A 234 -11.32 -8.85 -0.97
N LEU A 235 -12.54 -8.78 -0.42
CA LEU A 235 -12.81 -9.27 0.93
C LEU A 235 -12.55 -10.78 1.11
N PRO A 236 -12.93 -11.68 0.17
CA PRO A 236 -12.61 -13.09 0.31
C PRO A 236 -11.10 -13.37 0.37
N ASP A 237 -10.31 -12.68 -0.47
CA ASP A 237 -8.86 -12.81 -0.48
C ASP A 237 -8.23 -12.25 0.79
N ALA A 238 -8.73 -11.12 1.29
CA ALA A 238 -8.31 -10.51 2.54
C ALA A 238 -8.54 -11.44 3.74
N LEU A 239 -9.74 -12.03 3.83
CA LEU A 239 -10.07 -12.99 4.89
C LEU A 239 -9.22 -14.27 4.80
N ALA A 240 -9.03 -14.80 3.60
CA ALA A 240 -8.18 -15.96 3.38
C ALA A 240 -6.74 -15.66 3.81
N ALA A 241 -6.19 -14.51 3.46
CA ALA A 241 -4.85 -14.11 3.84
C ALA A 241 -4.72 -13.90 5.36
N CYS A 242 -5.69 -13.28 6.02
CA CYS A 242 -5.73 -13.16 7.49
C CYS A 242 -5.66 -14.53 8.16
N TYR A 243 -6.43 -15.48 7.65
CA TYR A 243 -6.43 -16.86 8.12
C TYR A 243 -5.03 -17.50 8.04
N TYR A 244 -4.32 -17.34 6.90
CA TYR A 244 -2.97 -17.87 6.76
C TYR A 244 -1.95 -17.19 7.65
N TYR A 245 -2.10 -15.89 7.89
CA TYR A 245 -1.21 -15.19 8.83
C TYR A 245 -1.38 -15.68 10.26
N LEU A 246 -2.62 -15.95 10.69
CA LEU A 246 -2.90 -16.54 12.00
C LEU A 246 -2.24 -17.92 12.15
N ASP A 247 -2.42 -18.81 11.17
CA ASP A 247 -1.80 -20.14 11.16
C ASP A 247 -0.26 -20.04 11.09
N ALA A 248 0.28 -19.12 10.28
CA ALA A 248 1.72 -18.91 10.20
C ALA A 248 2.32 -18.43 11.52
N VAL A 249 1.64 -17.54 12.25
CA VAL A 249 2.11 -17.04 13.55
C VAL A 249 2.11 -18.16 14.60
N GLU A 250 1.05 -18.97 14.65
CA GLU A 250 0.99 -20.11 15.56
C GLU A 250 2.16 -21.08 15.34
N ARG A 251 2.56 -21.32 14.10
CA ARG A 251 3.67 -22.22 13.74
C ARG A 251 5.06 -21.60 13.89
N LEU A 252 5.25 -20.36 13.45
CA LEU A 252 6.55 -19.71 13.39
C LEU A 252 6.93 -19.03 14.71
N PHE A 253 5.95 -18.64 15.51
CA PHE A 253 6.12 -17.94 16.78
C PHE A 253 5.31 -18.62 17.90
N PRO A 254 5.50 -19.93 18.17
CA PRO A 254 4.62 -20.71 19.06
C PRO A 254 4.61 -20.23 20.51
N ASN A 255 5.58 -19.44 20.93
CA ASN A 255 5.69 -18.86 22.28
C ASN A 255 5.22 -17.41 22.34
N ASP A 256 4.78 -16.81 21.25
CA ASP A 256 4.31 -15.42 21.19
C ASP A 256 2.78 -15.35 21.33
N HIS A 257 2.31 -15.77 22.51
CA HIS A 257 0.87 -15.79 22.81
C HIS A 257 0.23 -14.41 22.77
N GLU A 258 0.98 -13.35 23.05
CA GLU A 258 0.48 -11.97 23.01
C GLU A 258 0.18 -11.53 21.58
N LEU A 259 1.12 -11.76 20.65
CA LEU A 259 0.94 -11.49 19.22
C LEU A 259 -0.27 -12.24 18.67
N TYR A 260 -0.34 -13.55 18.95
CA TYR A 260 -1.46 -14.39 18.48
C TYR A 260 -2.81 -13.87 19.00
N ALA A 261 -2.89 -13.55 20.30
CA ALA A 261 -4.11 -13.03 20.91
C ALA A 261 -4.50 -11.64 20.33
N GLU A 262 -3.53 -10.77 20.05
CA GLU A 262 -3.76 -9.49 19.38
C GLU A 262 -4.37 -9.70 17.99
N MET A 263 -3.75 -10.55 17.17
CA MET A 263 -4.22 -10.85 15.82
C MET A 263 -5.60 -11.50 15.81
N CYS A 264 -5.89 -12.37 16.76
CA CYS A 264 -7.23 -12.96 16.94
C CYS A 264 -8.29 -11.89 17.25
N ARG A 265 -8.00 -10.95 18.15
CA ARG A 265 -8.91 -9.84 18.45
C ARG A 265 -9.19 -8.98 17.21
N ASP A 266 -8.16 -8.66 16.41
CA ASP A 266 -8.32 -7.86 15.20
C ASP A 266 -9.09 -8.62 14.12
N PHE A 267 -8.88 -9.93 13.99
CA PHE A 267 -9.66 -10.77 13.09
C PHE A 267 -11.13 -10.88 13.51
N ILE A 268 -11.42 -10.99 14.81
CA ILE A 268 -12.80 -10.96 15.33
C ILE A 268 -13.48 -9.64 14.95
N LYS A 269 -12.81 -8.51 15.13
CA LYS A 269 -13.34 -7.21 14.71
C LYS A 269 -13.60 -7.16 13.21
N LEU A 270 -12.69 -7.68 12.39
CA LEU A 270 -12.88 -7.77 10.94
C LEU A 270 -14.10 -8.62 10.60
N ALA A 271 -14.23 -9.80 11.20
CA ALA A 271 -15.34 -10.72 10.99
C ALA A 271 -16.69 -10.11 11.39
N GLN A 272 -16.72 -9.33 12.49
CA GLN A 272 -17.90 -8.59 12.92
C GLN A 272 -18.23 -7.43 11.97
N THR A 273 -17.24 -6.66 11.55
CA THR A 273 -17.43 -5.51 10.63
C THR A 273 -18.05 -5.94 9.31
N VAL A 274 -17.67 -7.11 8.79
CA VAL A 274 -18.18 -7.64 7.52
C VAL A 274 -19.35 -8.60 7.69
N GLU A 275 -19.88 -8.74 8.88
CA GLU A 275 -20.97 -9.69 9.17
C GLU A 275 -20.68 -11.11 8.64
N LEU A 276 -19.47 -11.61 8.85
CA LEU A 276 -18.99 -12.88 8.28
C LEU A 276 -19.97 -14.06 8.49
N PRO A 277 -20.63 -14.25 9.64
CA PRO A 277 -21.64 -15.30 9.82
C PRO A 277 -22.79 -15.20 8.81
N ARG A 278 -23.27 -13.96 8.51
CA ARG A 278 -24.31 -13.73 7.49
C ARG A 278 -23.80 -14.06 6.10
N LEU A 279 -22.60 -13.59 5.74
CA LEU A 279 -22.01 -13.86 4.44
C LEU A 279 -21.87 -15.35 4.16
N ARG A 280 -21.50 -16.17 5.14
CA ARG A 280 -21.34 -17.62 5.00
C ARG A 280 -22.64 -18.36 4.70
N THR A 281 -23.78 -17.78 4.97
CA THR A 281 -25.09 -18.36 4.58
C THR A 281 -25.42 -18.10 3.11
N LEU A 282 -24.64 -17.29 2.40
CA LEU A 282 -24.83 -16.97 0.99
C LEU A 282 -24.00 -17.90 0.11
N PRO A 283 -24.61 -18.84 -0.66
CA PRO A 283 -23.84 -19.87 -1.40
C PRO A 283 -22.80 -19.30 -2.37
N ALA A 284 -23.11 -18.18 -3.04
CA ALA A 284 -22.18 -17.53 -3.96
C ALA A 284 -20.95 -16.98 -3.25
N TRP A 285 -21.14 -16.43 -2.05
CA TRP A 285 -20.05 -15.86 -1.25
C TRP A 285 -19.19 -16.96 -0.61
N GLU A 286 -19.80 -18.00 -0.08
CA GLU A 286 -19.11 -19.18 0.43
C GLU A 286 -18.21 -19.81 -0.64
N ALA A 287 -18.72 -19.96 -1.87
CA ALA A 287 -17.94 -20.46 -2.98
C ALA A 287 -16.77 -19.52 -3.38
N ARG A 288 -16.92 -18.20 -3.23
CA ARG A 288 -15.83 -17.22 -3.45
C ARG A 288 -14.74 -17.38 -2.41
N LEU A 289 -15.10 -17.42 -1.12
CA LEU A 289 -14.15 -17.59 -0.03
C LEU A 289 -13.41 -18.94 -0.13
N ALA A 290 -14.11 -20.03 -0.44
CA ALA A 290 -13.52 -21.34 -0.63
C ALA A 290 -12.49 -21.35 -1.78
N ARG A 291 -12.78 -20.65 -2.90
CA ARG A 291 -11.82 -20.49 -4.00
C ARG A 291 -10.58 -19.72 -3.56
N SER A 292 -10.74 -18.62 -2.82
CA SER A 292 -9.62 -17.82 -2.30
C SER A 292 -8.75 -18.62 -1.33
N LEU A 293 -9.36 -19.47 -0.51
CA LEU A 293 -8.64 -20.38 0.39
C LEU A 293 -7.88 -21.48 -0.37
N ALA A 294 -8.37 -21.91 -1.55
CA ALA A 294 -7.78 -22.97 -2.35
C ALA A 294 -6.63 -22.52 -3.26
N LEU A 295 -6.41 -21.20 -3.45
CA LEU A 295 -5.39 -20.68 -4.35
C LEU A 295 -3.97 -20.95 -3.82
N PRO A 296 -3.07 -21.57 -4.63
CA PRO A 296 -1.70 -21.86 -4.22
C PRO A 296 -0.78 -20.63 -4.24
N SER A 297 -1.15 -19.56 -4.94
CA SER A 297 -0.33 -18.36 -5.07
C SER A 297 -0.53 -17.41 -3.90
N ARG A 298 0.50 -17.21 -3.15
CA ARG A 298 0.49 -16.40 -1.95
C ARG A 298 1.67 -15.47 -1.88
N PRO A 299 1.54 -14.33 -1.20
CA PRO A 299 2.56 -13.27 -1.24
C PRO A 299 3.94 -13.71 -0.77
N TYR A 300 4.11 -14.90 -0.18
CA TYR A 300 5.39 -15.32 0.42
C TYR A 300 5.70 -16.82 0.29
N GLY A 301 5.39 -17.43 -0.84
CA GLY A 301 6.05 -18.68 -1.26
C GLY A 301 5.80 -19.95 -0.41
N THR A 302 4.79 -19.97 0.45
CA THR A 302 4.48 -21.16 1.23
C THR A 302 3.21 -21.83 0.72
N ALA A 303 3.38 -22.90 -0.04
CA ALA A 303 2.33 -23.84 -0.37
C ALA A 303 1.98 -24.63 0.91
N TYR A 304 0.95 -24.21 1.63
CA TYR A 304 0.35 -25.00 2.71
C TYR A 304 -1.16 -24.84 2.68
N MET A 305 -1.86 -25.96 2.59
CA MET A 305 -3.29 -26.06 2.89
C MET A 305 -3.42 -26.53 4.33
N PRO A 306 -3.87 -25.70 5.28
CA PRO A 306 -4.23 -26.23 6.59
C PRO A 306 -5.48 -27.10 6.42
N GLU A 307 -5.50 -28.24 7.09
CA GLU A 307 -6.73 -29.02 7.25
C GLU A 307 -7.82 -28.13 7.88
N LEU A 308 -9.07 -28.30 7.47
CA LEU A 308 -10.26 -27.52 7.86
C LEU A 308 -10.50 -27.39 9.39
N THR A 309 -9.66 -27.99 10.21
CA THR A 309 -9.74 -28.05 11.67
C THR A 309 -9.61 -26.68 12.36
N PHE A 310 -8.93 -25.70 11.76
CA PHE A 310 -8.83 -24.35 12.35
C PHE A 310 -10.15 -23.57 12.18
N GLU A 311 -10.82 -23.72 11.05
CA GLU A 311 -12.13 -23.12 10.80
C GLU A 311 -13.14 -23.51 11.88
N GLN A 312 -13.14 -24.79 12.28
CA GLN A 312 -13.98 -25.28 13.38
C GLN A 312 -13.58 -24.72 14.75
N ARG A 313 -12.28 -24.56 15.04
CA ARG A 313 -11.82 -24.04 16.34
C ARG A 313 -12.10 -22.53 16.48
N PHE A 314 -11.84 -21.77 15.42
CA PHE A 314 -11.91 -20.31 15.47
C PHE A 314 -13.36 -19.79 15.38
N ILE A 315 -14.16 -20.38 14.49
CA ILE A 315 -15.57 -20.00 14.34
C ILE A 315 -16.38 -20.40 15.58
N ASN A 316 -16.10 -21.55 16.17
CA ASN A 316 -16.71 -21.95 17.43
C ASN A 316 -16.28 -21.05 18.62
N ALA A 317 -15.13 -20.39 18.55
CA ALA A 317 -14.68 -19.42 19.55
C ALA A 317 -15.31 -18.02 19.37
N THR A 318 -15.72 -17.66 18.14
CA THR A 318 -16.34 -16.37 17.82
C THR A 318 -17.86 -16.39 17.90
N LEU A 319 -18.49 -17.57 17.93
CA LEU A 319 -19.94 -17.75 18.05
C LEU A 319 -20.40 -18.05 19.49
N LYS A 320 -19.50 -18.14 20.45
CA LYS A 320 -19.79 -18.18 21.89
C LYS A 320 -19.56 -16.82 22.53
#